data_2307922442267931c4ef1aa897e3fbc6
#
_entry.id   2307922442267931c4ef1aa897e3fbc6
#
_cell.length_a   1.000
_cell.length_b   1.000
_cell.length_c   1.000
_cell.angle_alpha   90.00
_cell.angle_beta   90.00
_cell.angle_gamma   90.00
#
_symmetry.space_group_name_H-M   'P 1'
#
loop_
_entity.id
_entity.type
_entity.pdbx_description
1 polymer ?
#
loop_
_entity_poly.entity_id
_entity_poly.type
_entity_poly.pdbx_seq_one_letter_code
_entity_poly.pdbx_strand_id
1 'polypeptide(L)'
;MANKNNTTSSYNRRSNYKKRTYEDNQHQEIKQNNKDYEFNAYRSYRLNSLSYYGMMNVFDLYKPEQIRDLIRDPMGNNQVLREISRILYGCNGVYTNTVDYMVAMPTLDNVIVNYGDSPQKKKRNKKLMESTLRSIKHKEIVRDALFRGMVDGIAFYYFETTNRPLSNERIMSDYDVDRIAEINELGINASVISLSPDYTKIIGIRNSNYQLAFDLSYFDNCEGEEAKRKLRKYPKEIRDAYNHGNHERWVVLDPKKTMVHKIRSSKEEPWGRPLVLAAINDILYGDYFTDTKRNVLDEINNRIIYQTFPEGKDKGTSALSQKQQQNQHEKVKGAVMNKNNRGGISFFSVAAGTKINSIDASNTDIFDDKYESNLGDKIAMDLGIAASLLNGSGSGNYSSQVNNLELLSSQVFQWINQIEAELNKCINANIICDKRNRAECKYLHTTYVNQKDMVANAKDLYLQGKGSLSLWASAAGISPEVYFALLDQELEDKIESKYPVHQTSFTYSSNDNNKAGRPTDDDSSNYSTLQTKANNTNGTPAPSTQ
;
A
#
# COMPACT_ATOMS: atom_id res chain seq x y z
N MET A 1 60.63 -32.69 -26.97
CA MET A 1 59.73 -33.28 -25.96
C MET A 1 58.51 -32.42 -25.87
N ALA A 2 57.43 -33.00 -26.39
CA ALA A 2 56.20 -32.26 -26.74
C ALA A 2 55.15 -32.36 -25.64
N ASN A 3 54.44 -31.27 -25.49
CA ASN A 3 53.04 -31.10 -25.13
C ASN A 3 52.30 -32.23 -24.40
N LYS A 4 52.03 -32.04 -23.12
CA LYS A 4 50.99 -32.78 -22.36
C LYS A 4 50.36 -31.95 -21.26
N ASN A 5 49.80 -30.77 -21.55
CA ASN A 5 49.06 -30.04 -20.51
C ASN A 5 47.80 -29.25 -20.98
N ASN A 6 47.20 -29.64 -22.13
CA ASN A 6 46.02 -28.91 -22.62
C ASN A 6 44.72 -29.73 -22.68
N THR A 7 44.66 -30.96 -22.15
CA THR A 7 43.46 -31.81 -22.25
C THR A 7 42.61 -31.89 -20.96
N THR A 8 43.14 -31.48 -19.82
CA THR A 8 42.40 -31.55 -18.54
C THR A 8 41.48 -30.35 -18.28
N SER A 9 41.74 -29.20 -18.91
CA SER A 9 40.91 -28.00 -18.73
C SER A 9 39.57 -28.05 -19.50
N SER A 10 39.52 -28.76 -20.63
CA SER A 10 38.31 -28.87 -21.44
C SER A 10 37.33 -29.93 -20.93
N TYR A 11 37.80 -30.94 -20.23
CA TYR A 11 36.96 -32.01 -19.66
C TYR A 11 36.23 -31.55 -18.40
N ASN A 12 36.85 -30.74 -17.57
CA ASN A 12 36.21 -30.16 -16.38
C ASN A 12 35.15 -29.11 -16.74
N ARG A 13 35.30 -28.36 -17.84
CA ARG A 13 34.26 -27.46 -18.33
C ARG A 13 33.02 -28.18 -18.85
N ARG A 14 33.18 -29.33 -19.53
CA ARG A 14 32.05 -30.14 -20.03
C ARG A 14 31.30 -30.91 -18.94
N SER A 15 31.97 -31.34 -17.88
CA SER A 15 31.37 -32.02 -16.73
C SER A 15 30.54 -31.05 -15.87
N ASN A 16 31.02 -29.85 -15.68
CA ASN A 16 30.28 -28.81 -14.95
C ASN A 16 29.08 -28.26 -15.74
N TYR A 17 29.15 -28.24 -17.07
CA TYR A 17 28.02 -27.89 -17.93
C TYR A 17 26.91 -28.96 -17.87
N LYS A 18 27.25 -30.24 -17.79
CA LYS A 18 26.27 -31.35 -17.67
C LYS A 18 25.62 -31.42 -16.27
N LYS A 19 26.32 -31.03 -15.21
CA LYS A 19 25.74 -30.95 -13.87
C LYS A 19 24.79 -29.78 -13.74
N ARG A 20 25.08 -28.64 -14.36
CA ARG A 20 24.16 -27.51 -14.48
C ARG A 20 22.88 -27.90 -15.23
N THR A 21 22.97 -28.64 -16.34
CA THR A 21 21.81 -29.01 -17.15
C THR A 21 20.85 -30.00 -16.47
N TYR A 22 21.23 -30.71 -15.45
CA TYR A 22 20.35 -31.68 -14.76
C TYR A 22 19.57 -31.03 -13.59
N GLU A 23 20.17 -30.11 -12.88
CA GLU A 23 19.47 -29.21 -11.94
C GLU A 23 18.60 -28.18 -12.68
N ASP A 24 18.98 -27.78 -13.89
CA ASP A 24 18.29 -26.83 -14.75
C ASP A 24 16.95 -27.36 -15.28
N ASN A 25 16.72 -28.65 -15.45
CA ASN A 25 15.47 -29.19 -15.99
C ASN A 25 14.31 -29.15 -14.95
N GLN A 26 14.60 -29.38 -13.68
CA GLN A 26 13.60 -29.12 -12.62
C GLN A 26 13.38 -27.60 -12.38
N HIS A 27 14.41 -26.80 -12.61
CA HIS A 27 14.33 -25.36 -12.54
C HIS A 27 13.68 -24.72 -13.79
N GLN A 28 13.67 -25.39 -14.95
CA GLN A 28 13.02 -24.85 -16.17
C GLN A 28 11.49 -24.85 -16.08
N GLU A 29 10.86 -25.82 -15.42
CA GLU A 29 9.42 -25.78 -15.14
C GLU A 29 9.06 -24.68 -14.13
N ILE A 30 9.88 -24.53 -13.09
CA ILE A 30 9.76 -23.42 -12.13
C ILE A 30 10.07 -22.07 -12.82
N LYS A 31 10.99 -22.06 -13.79
CA LYS A 31 11.43 -20.87 -14.55
C LYS A 31 10.39 -20.37 -15.55
N GLN A 32 9.67 -21.28 -16.20
CA GLN A 32 8.60 -20.91 -17.13
C GLN A 32 7.41 -20.32 -16.38
N ASN A 33 7.07 -20.91 -15.25
CA ASN A 33 6.09 -20.37 -14.32
C ASN A 33 6.53 -19.02 -13.73
N ASN A 34 7.84 -18.80 -13.48
CA ASN A 34 8.35 -17.55 -12.92
C ASN A 34 8.49 -16.42 -13.95
N LYS A 35 8.71 -16.70 -15.25
CA LYS A 35 8.66 -15.67 -16.31
C LYS A 35 7.25 -15.11 -16.47
N ASP A 36 6.28 -16.00 -16.45
CA ASP A 36 4.87 -15.63 -16.48
C ASP A 36 4.48 -14.91 -15.17
N TYR A 37 5.11 -15.25 -14.07
CA TYR A 37 4.89 -14.66 -12.76
C TYR A 37 5.47 -13.24 -12.62
N GLU A 38 6.73 -12.97 -12.99
CA GLU A 38 7.28 -11.60 -12.98
C GLU A 38 6.51 -10.69 -13.95
N PHE A 39 6.18 -11.20 -15.12
CA PHE A 39 5.36 -10.50 -16.09
C PHE A 39 3.94 -10.27 -15.53
N ASN A 40 3.37 -11.25 -14.88
CA ASN A 40 2.04 -11.17 -14.30
C ASN A 40 2.01 -10.36 -13.00
N ALA A 41 3.03 -10.45 -12.14
CA ALA A 41 3.15 -9.61 -10.95
C ALA A 41 3.33 -8.13 -11.33
N TYR A 42 4.20 -7.85 -12.29
CA TYR A 42 4.38 -6.51 -12.82
C TYR A 42 3.13 -6.03 -13.59
N ARG A 43 2.46 -6.93 -14.28
CA ARG A 43 1.21 -6.70 -14.96
C ARG A 43 0.04 -6.51 -13.99
N SER A 44 0.01 -7.20 -12.83
CA SER A 44 -0.98 -7.00 -11.78
C SER A 44 -0.83 -5.67 -11.04
N TYR A 45 0.38 -5.20 -10.84
CA TYR A 45 0.63 -3.84 -10.33
C TYR A 45 0.24 -2.75 -11.34
N ARG A 46 0.26 -3.06 -12.62
CA ARG A 46 0.09 -2.08 -13.69
C ARG A 46 -1.25 -2.13 -14.40
N LEU A 47 -1.86 -3.28 -14.43
CA LEU A 47 -3.13 -3.47 -15.11
C LEU A 47 -4.27 -3.44 -14.09
N ASN A 48 -4.69 -2.25 -13.78
CA ASN A 48 -6.11 -1.93 -13.80
C ASN A 48 -6.76 -2.23 -15.19
N SER A 49 -6.15 -3.04 -16.03
CA SER A 49 -6.83 -3.63 -17.17
C SER A 49 -7.56 -4.87 -16.69
N LEU A 50 -8.45 -4.59 -15.95
CA LEU A 50 -9.77 -5.05 -15.50
C LEU A 50 -10.38 -6.22 -16.29
N SER A 51 -9.92 -6.59 -17.45
CA SER A 51 -10.70 -7.51 -18.26
C SER A 51 -10.24 -8.97 -18.17
N TYR A 52 -9.02 -9.25 -17.74
CA TYR A 52 -8.55 -10.62 -17.77
C TYR A 52 -8.53 -11.31 -16.38
N TYR A 53 -8.17 -10.58 -15.32
CA TYR A 53 -8.14 -11.13 -13.96
C TYR A 53 -9.46 -10.98 -13.20
N GLY A 54 -10.31 -10.06 -13.57
CA GLY A 54 -11.65 -9.93 -13.00
C GLY A 54 -12.60 -11.09 -13.33
N MET A 55 -12.18 -12.01 -14.22
CA MET A 55 -12.92 -13.23 -14.57
C MET A 55 -12.29 -14.51 -14.02
N MET A 56 -11.07 -14.47 -13.48
CA MET A 56 -10.43 -15.64 -12.87
C MET A 56 -10.56 -15.56 -11.35
N ASN A 57 -11.36 -16.41 -10.78
CA ASN A 57 -11.36 -16.63 -9.35
C ASN A 57 -10.01 -17.28 -8.92
N VAL A 58 -9.51 -16.91 -7.74
CA VAL A 58 -8.34 -17.59 -7.15
C VAL A 58 -8.57 -19.11 -7.07
N PHE A 59 -9.81 -19.55 -6.95
CA PHE A 59 -10.22 -20.97 -6.97
C PHE A 59 -9.95 -21.70 -8.28
N ASP A 60 -9.90 -20.99 -9.41
CA ASP A 60 -9.54 -21.60 -10.69
C ASP A 60 -8.06 -21.99 -10.71
N LEU A 61 -7.24 -21.29 -9.90
CA LEU A 61 -5.81 -21.54 -9.77
C LEU A 61 -5.47 -22.47 -8.59
N TYR A 62 -6.17 -22.31 -7.46
CA TYR A 62 -5.91 -23.04 -6.22
C TYR A 62 -7.20 -23.52 -5.58
N LYS A 63 -7.33 -24.83 -5.33
CA LYS A 63 -8.47 -25.38 -4.58
C LYS A 63 -8.42 -24.94 -3.12
N PRO A 64 -9.61 -24.81 -2.43
CA PRO A 64 -9.66 -24.40 -1.04
C PRO A 64 -8.80 -25.24 -0.08
N GLU A 65 -8.71 -26.55 -0.32
CA GLU A 65 -7.87 -27.44 0.48
C GLU A 65 -6.40 -27.13 0.31
N GLN A 66 -5.94 -26.84 -0.92
CA GLN A 66 -4.56 -26.45 -1.19
C GLN A 66 -4.20 -25.14 -0.49
N ILE A 67 -5.10 -24.16 -0.48
CA ILE A 67 -4.88 -22.90 0.22
C ILE A 67 -4.75 -23.12 1.73
N ARG A 68 -5.59 -23.97 2.32
CA ARG A 68 -5.49 -24.33 3.74
C ARG A 68 -4.14 -24.99 4.07
N ASP A 69 -3.64 -25.84 3.20
CA ASP A 69 -2.32 -26.48 3.38
C ASP A 69 -1.18 -25.48 3.24
N LEU A 70 -1.28 -24.51 2.31
CA LEU A 70 -0.32 -23.42 2.17
C LEU A 70 -0.25 -22.53 3.43
N ILE A 71 -1.41 -22.24 4.04
CA ILE A 71 -1.49 -21.42 5.26
C ILE A 71 -0.92 -22.14 6.49
N ARG A 72 -0.91 -23.47 6.53
CA ARG A 72 -0.32 -24.25 7.64
C ARG A 72 1.18 -24.03 7.77
N ASP A 73 1.88 -23.86 6.66
CA ASP A 73 3.31 -23.49 6.64
C ASP A 73 3.54 -22.23 5.82
N PRO A 74 3.27 -21.05 6.39
CA PRO A 74 3.37 -19.78 5.68
C PRO A 74 4.83 -19.39 5.38
N MET A 75 5.82 -19.98 6.08
CA MET A 75 7.23 -19.70 5.84
C MET A 75 7.75 -20.52 4.65
N GLY A 76 7.41 -21.80 4.57
CA GLY A 76 7.77 -22.67 3.44
C GLY A 76 7.08 -22.27 2.15
N ASN A 77 5.81 -21.85 2.24
CA ASN A 77 4.97 -21.50 1.09
C ASN A 77 4.88 -20.00 0.82
N ASN A 78 5.81 -19.20 1.35
CA ASN A 78 5.74 -17.73 1.31
C ASN A 78 5.62 -17.17 -0.11
N GLN A 79 6.26 -17.76 -1.10
CA GLN A 79 6.21 -17.31 -2.51
C GLN A 79 4.80 -17.43 -3.08
N VAL A 80 4.17 -18.59 -2.91
CA VAL A 80 2.80 -18.83 -3.39
C VAL A 80 1.79 -17.94 -2.66
N LEU A 81 1.96 -17.75 -1.36
CA LEU A 81 1.10 -16.87 -0.57
C LEU A 81 1.20 -15.40 -1.00
N ARG A 82 2.40 -14.94 -1.41
CA ARG A 82 2.56 -13.61 -2.02
C ARG A 82 1.84 -13.50 -3.37
N GLU A 83 1.93 -14.54 -4.19
CA GLU A 83 1.23 -14.60 -5.47
C GLU A 83 -0.28 -14.49 -5.28
N ILE A 84 -0.85 -15.30 -4.39
CA ILE A 84 -2.26 -15.24 -4.03
C ILE A 84 -2.63 -13.85 -3.52
N SER A 85 -1.82 -13.27 -2.65
CA SER A 85 -2.04 -11.92 -2.12
C SER A 85 -2.09 -10.85 -3.21
N ARG A 86 -1.20 -10.91 -4.20
CA ARG A 86 -1.17 -9.99 -5.34
C ARG A 86 -2.41 -10.13 -6.22
N ILE A 87 -2.86 -11.37 -6.47
CA ILE A 87 -4.09 -11.64 -7.21
C ILE A 87 -5.29 -11.06 -6.44
N LEU A 88 -5.39 -11.34 -5.14
CA LEU A 88 -6.48 -10.83 -4.31
C LEU A 88 -6.50 -9.31 -4.20
N TYR A 89 -5.31 -8.66 -4.19
CA TYR A 89 -5.26 -7.20 -4.26
C TYR A 89 -5.90 -6.65 -5.56
N GLY A 90 -5.79 -7.37 -6.67
CA GLY A 90 -6.44 -6.99 -7.94
C GLY A 90 -7.94 -7.31 -8.03
N CYS A 91 -8.46 -8.24 -7.22
CA CYS A 91 -9.81 -8.79 -7.36
C CYS A 91 -10.73 -8.44 -6.20
N ASN A 92 -10.21 -8.33 -4.96
CA ASN A 92 -11.03 -8.13 -3.78
C ASN A 92 -11.04 -6.66 -3.34
N GLY A 93 -12.18 -5.98 -3.56
CA GLY A 93 -12.31 -4.54 -3.29
C GLY A 93 -12.10 -4.16 -1.81
N VAL A 94 -12.46 -5.01 -0.86
CA VAL A 94 -12.25 -4.74 0.57
C VAL A 94 -10.74 -4.73 0.88
N TYR A 95 -10.01 -5.70 0.35
CA TYR A 95 -8.56 -5.78 0.53
C TYR A 95 -7.83 -4.63 -0.18
N THR A 96 -8.18 -4.36 -1.44
CA THR A 96 -7.60 -3.24 -2.21
C THR A 96 -7.77 -1.92 -1.47
N ASN A 97 -9.00 -1.58 -1.10
CA ASN A 97 -9.28 -0.33 -0.40
C ASN A 97 -8.56 -0.23 0.96
N THR A 98 -8.47 -1.35 1.70
CA THR A 98 -7.75 -1.38 2.98
C THR A 98 -6.28 -1.04 2.79
N VAL A 99 -5.61 -1.65 1.82
CA VAL A 99 -4.20 -1.39 1.51
C VAL A 99 -4.02 0.06 1.05
N ASP A 100 -4.85 0.53 0.13
CA ASP A 100 -4.76 1.89 -0.42
C ASP A 100 -4.98 2.96 0.66
N TYR A 101 -5.94 2.77 1.56
CA TYR A 101 -6.18 3.70 2.67
C TYR A 101 -5.03 3.70 3.67
N MET A 102 -4.47 2.54 4.02
CA MET A 102 -3.31 2.46 4.91
C MET A 102 -2.06 3.12 4.31
N VAL A 103 -1.86 3.02 2.98
CA VAL A 103 -0.75 3.69 2.27
C VAL A 103 -0.96 5.20 2.18
N ALA A 104 -2.20 5.63 1.94
CA ALA A 104 -2.53 7.04 1.77
C ALA A 104 -2.63 7.83 3.09
N MET A 105 -2.98 7.15 4.19
CA MET A 105 -3.28 7.76 5.48
C MET A 105 -2.14 8.63 6.06
N PRO A 106 -0.85 8.21 6.07
CA PRO A 106 0.22 9.02 6.64
C PRO A 106 0.61 10.18 5.71
N THR A 107 0.77 11.39 6.26
CA THR A 107 1.22 12.55 5.49
C THR A 107 2.71 12.50 5.16
N LEU A 108 3.47 11.72 5.93
CA LEU A 108 4.93 11.59 5.84
C LEU A 108 5.67 12.93 5.99
N ASP A 109 5.10 13.83 6.77
CA ASP A 109 5.78 15.06 7.15
C ASP A 109 6.93 14.74 8.10
N ASN A 110 8.05 15.41 7.92
CA ASN A 110 9.28 15.02 8.57
C ASN A 110 10.08 16.21 9.07
N VAL A 111 10.88 15.96 10.08
CA VAL A 111 11.91 16.88 10.58
C VAL A 111 13.26 16.19 10.54
N ILE A 112 14.33 16.97 10.28
CA ILE A 112 15.69 16.45 10.32
C ILE A 112 16.35 16.89 11.62
N VAL A 113 16.80 15.90 12.39
CA VAL A 113 17.49 16.08 13.67
C VAL A 113 18.97 15.79 13.46
N ASN A 114 19.83 16.70 13.94
CA ASN A 114 21.28 16.57 13.84
C ASN A 114 21.90 16.34 15.21
N TYR A 115 22.67 15.29 15.32
CA TYR A 115 23.42 14.94 16.52
C TYR A 115 24.89 15.30 16.36
N GLY A 116 25.60 15.48 17.48
CA GLY A 116 27.04 15.74 17.51
C GLY A 116 27.39 17.15 17.99
N ASP A 117 28.70 17.46 18.05
CA ASP A 117 29.22 18.66 18.73
C ASP A 117 29.69 19.77 17.77
N SER A 118 29.99 19.43 16.51
CA SER A 118 30.51 20.39 15.54
C SER A 118 29.40 21.11 14.76
N PRO A 119 29.19 22.43 14.94
CA PRO A 119 28.14 23.17 14.22
C PRO A 119 28.31 23.14 12.70
N GLN A 120 29.54 23.22 12.20
CA GLN A 120 29.80 23.17 10.75
C GLN A 120 29.46 21.83 10.15
N LYS A 121 29.82 20.71 10.83
CA LYS A 121 29.49 19.36 10.39
C LYS A 121 28.01 19.11 10.47
N LYS A 122 27.32 19.56 11.52
CA LYS A 122 25.86 19.51 11.63
C LYS A 122 25.18 20.16 10.43
N LYS A 123 25.58 21.40 10.08
CA LYS A 123 25.01 22.13 8.94
C LYS A 123 25.25 21.40 7.62
N ARG A 124 26.50 20.88 7.41
CA ARG A 124 26.81 20.07 6.22
C ARG A 124 25.98 18.82 6.15
N ASN A 125 25.93 18.05 7.24
CA ASN A 125 25.25 16.76 7.26
C ASN A 125 23.72 16.90 7.13
N LYS A 126 23.16 18.00 7.67
CA LYS A 126 21.76 18.37 7.43
C LYS A 126 21.48 18.57 5.93
N LYS A 127 22.30 19.39 5.26
CA LYS A 127 22.17 19.64 3.81
C LYS A 127 22.33 18.36 2.98
N LEU A 128 23.26 17.47 3.35
CA LEU A 128 23.43 16.17 2.69
C LEU A 128 22.20 15.29 2.87
N MET A 129 21.64 15.23 4.08
CA MET A 129 20.41 14.47 4.35
C MET A 129 19.23 15.03 3.54
N GLU A 130 19.00 16.34 3.58
CA GLU A 130 17.93 17.02 2.84
C GLU A 130 18.04 16.78 1.33
N SER A 131 19.24 16.97 0.77
CA SER A 131 19.53 16.75 -0.65
C SER A 131 19.28 15.29 -1.06
N THR A 132 19.75 14.33 -0.24
CA THR A 132 19.56 12.90 -0.50
C THR A 132 18.10 12.50 -0.45
N LEU A 133 17.36 12.89 0.60
CA LEU A 133 15.95 12.60 0.74
C LEU A 133 15.12 13.14 -0.43
N ARG A 134 15.44 14.34 -0.90
CA ARG A 134 14.80 14.95 -2.07
C ARG A 134 15.12 14.16 -3.34
N SER A 135 16.39 13.81 -3.54
CA SER A 135 16.85 13.09 -4.73
C SER A 135 16.20 11.71 -4.88
N ILE A 136 16.09 10.96 -3.79
CA ILE A 136 15.48 9.63 -3.80
C ILE A 136 13.94 9.68 -3.73
N LYS A 137 13.32 10.86 -3.60
CA LYS A 137 11.87 11.01 -3.39
C LYS A 137 11.37 10.13 -2.22
N HIS A 138 11.98 10.32 -1.06
CA HIS A 138 11.82 9.44 0.09
C HIS A 138 10.37 9.11 0.47
N LYS A 139 9.42 10.05 0.29
CA LYS A 139 8.00 9.81 0.58
C LYS A 139 7.41 8.71 -0.31
N GLU A 140 7.79 8.67 -1.59
CA GLU A 140 7.34 7.64 -2.53
C GLU A 140 7.93 6.27 -2.17
N ILE A 141 9.22 6.21 -1.77
CA ILE A 141 9.85 4.96 -1.32
C ILE A 141 9.16 4.43 -0.06
N VAL A 142 8.81 5.29 0.89
CA VAL A 142 8.10 4.88 2.11
C VAL A 142 6.71 4.33 1.76
N ARG A 143 5.98 4.97 0.84
CA ARG A 143 4.68 4.47 0.37
C ARG A 143 4.80 3.15 -0.36
N ASP A 144 5.80 2.99 -1.24
CA ASP A 144 6.09 1.72 -1.93
C ASP A 144 6.45 0.61 -0.92
N ALA A 145 7.26 0.94 0.10
CA ALA A 145 7.64 -0.01 1.14
C ALA A 145 6.43 -0.46 1.99
N LEU A 146 5.54 0.47 2.35
CA LEU A 146 4.28 0.15 3.02
C LEU A 146 3.40 -0.75 2.15
N PHE A 147 3.22 -0.38 0.89
CA PHE A 147 2.42 -1.12 -0.07
C PHE A 147 2.94 -2.56 -0.22
N ARG A 148 4.23 -2.72 -0.54
CA ARG A 148 4.86 -4.05 -0.68
C ARG A 148 4.86 -4.83 0.64
N GLY A 149 5.08 -4.14 1.77
CA GLY A 149 4.95 -4.74 3.08
C GLY A 149 3.57 -5.37 3.28
N MET A 150 2.50 -4.67 2.92
CA MET A 150 1.13 -5.16 3.08
C MET A 150 0.77 -6.25 2.07
N VAL A 151 1.16 -6.11 0.82
CA VAL A 151 0.81 -7.05 -0.25
C VAL A 151 1.72 -8.28 -0.24
N ASP A 152 3.03 -8.09 -0.12
CA ASP A 152 4.02 -9.18 -0.16
C ASP A 152 4.46 -9.68 1.23
N GLY A 153 4.08 -8.97 2.28
CA GLY A 153 4.56 -9.22 3.64
C GLY A 153 5.97 -8.68 3.90
N ILE A 154 6.75 -8.46 2.85
CA ILE A 154 8.16 -8.04 2.93
C ILE A 154 8.56 -7.22 1.71
N ALA A 155 9.43 -6.23 1.92
CA ALA A 155 10.06 -5.46 0.87
C ALA A 155 11.57 -5.38 1.10
N PHE A 156 12.33 -5.53 0.04
CA PHE A 156 13.79 -5.44 0.03
C PHE A 156 14.25 -4.33 -0.88
N TYR A 157 15.17 -3.52 -0.41
CA TYR A 157 15.77 -2.44 -1.19
C TYR A 157 17.29 -2.45 -1.04
N TYR A 158 17.94 -1.97 -2.09
CA TYR A 158 19.37 -1.71 -2.10
C TYR A 158 19.62 -0.21 -2.33
N PHE A 159 20.41 0.38 -1.45
CA PHE A 159 20.81 1.78 -1.52
C PHE A 159 22.14 1.91 -2.25
N GLU A 160 22.11 2.46 -3.45
CA GLU A 160 23.28 2.67 -4.27
C GLU A 160 23.66 4.16 -4.29
N THR A 161 24.96 4.44 -4.23
CA THR A 161 25.50 5.77 -4.44
C THR A 161 26.17 5.81 -5.81
N THR A 162 25.71 6.70 -6.67
CA THR A 162 26.28 6.88 -8.02
C THR A 162 26.73 8.31 -8.21
N ASN A 163 27.92 8.48 -8.78
CA ASN A 163 28.51 9.78 -9.09
C ASN A 163 28.52 10.06 -10.60
N ARG A 164 27.87 9.21 -11.41
CA ARG A 164 27.93 9.34 -12.87
C ARG A 164 26.67 10.02 -13.41
N PRO A 165 26.82 11.16 -14.12
CA PRO A 165 25.69 11.72 -14.86
C PRO A 165 25.27 10.78 -15.98
N LEU A 166 23.98 10.63 -16.21
CA LEU A 166 23.44 9.88 -17.31
C LEU A 166 23.44 10.72 -18.58
N SER A 167 23.94 10.15 -19.70
CA SER A 167 23.66 10.73 -21.02
C SER A 167 22.34 10.20 -21.55
N ASN A 168 21.55 11.07 -22.23
CA ASN A 168 20.29 10.67 -22.85
C ASN A 168 20.47 9.51 -23.85
N GLU A 169 21.60 9.47 -24.57
CA GLU A 169 21.94 8.41 -25.51
C GLU A 169 22.05 7.05 -24.82
N ARG A 170 22.63 7.02 -23.61
CA ARG A 170 22.75 5.80 -22.83
C ARG A 170 21.42 5.33 -22.26
N ILE A 171 20.54 6.24 -21.87
CA ILE A 171 19.19 5.91 -21.45
C ILE A 171 18.44 5.23 -22.60
N MET A 172 18.46 5.82 -23.78
CA MET A 172 17.73 5.32 -24.96
C MET A 172 18.27 3.98 -25.48
N SER A 173 19.57 3.71 -25.33
CA SER A 173 20.17 2.43 -25.76
C SER A 173 19.87 1.27 -24.83
N ASP A 174 19.61 1.55 -23.56
CA ASP A 174 19.44 0.53 -22.52
C ASP A 174 17.98 0.18 -22.22
N TYR A 175 17.01 0.95 -22.76
CA TYR A 175 15.58 0.75 -22.49
C TYR A 175 14.80 0.28 -23.73
N ASP A 176 14.01 -0.75 -23.52
CA ASP A 176 13.03 -1.23 -24.46
C ASP A 176 11.73 -0.43 -24.30
N VAL A 177 11.18 0.06 -25.41
CA VAL A 177 9.96 0.88 -25.41
C VAL A 177 8.76 0.11 -24.86
N ASP A 178 8.75 -1.21 -25.03
CA ASP A 178 7.65 -2.07 -24.61
C ASP A 178 7.74 -2.51 -23.13
N ARG A 179 8.84 -2.18 -22.45
CA ARG A 179 9.07 -2.59 -21.06
C ARG A 179 9.47 -1.40 -20.20
N ILE A 180 8.72 -1.18 -19.12
CA ILE A 180 9.16 -0.25 -18.07
C ILE A 180 10.30 -0.90 -17.32
N ALA A 181 11.43 -0.23 -17.37
CA ALA A 181 12.61 -0.61 -16.62
C ALA A 181 12.89 0.45 -15.55
N GLU A 182 13.36 0.01 -14.40
CA GLU A 182 13.82 0.90 -13.34
C GLU A 182 15.08 1.65 -13.81
N ILE A 183 15.07 2.98 -13.69
CA ILE A 183 16.20 3.83 -14.09
C ILE A 183 17.12 3.99 -12.90
N ASN A 184 18.28 3.33 -12.93
CA ASN A 184 19.22 3.32 -11.80
C ASN A 184 20.24 4.44 -11.83
N GLU A 185 20.34 5.18 -12.93
CA GLU A 185 21.43 6.13 -13.15
C GLU A 185 20.91 7.51 -13.57
N LEU A 186 20.20 8.22 -12.72
CA LEU A 186 19.69 9.58 -13.00
C LEU A 186 20.70 10.72 -12.72
N GLY A 187 21.98 10.40 -12.51
CA GLY A 187 22.98 11.41 -12.09
C GLY A 187 22.74 11.94 -10.67
N ILE A 188 21.98 11.20 -9.89
CA ILE A 188 21.65 11.51 -8.50
C ILE A 188 22.71 10.92 -7.58
N ASN A 189 23.02 11.60 -6.47
CA ASN A 189 24.01 11.12 -5.50
C ASN A 189 23.64 9.79 -4.83
N ALA A 190 22.38 9.42 -4.87
CA ALA A 190 21.85 8.19 -4.30
C ALA A 190 20.67 7.69 -5.10
N SER A 191 20.51 6.37 -5.17
CA SER A 191 19.33 5.69 -5.72
C SER A 191 18.92 4.54 -4.80
N VAL A 192 17.63 4.19 -4.83
CA VAL A 192 17.07 3.07 -4.09
C VAL A 192 16.48 2.10 -5.08
N ILE A 193 17.03 0.90 -5.12
CA ILE A 193 16.65 -0.16 -6.05
C ILE A 193 15.82 -1.18 -5.30
N SER A 194 14.65 -1.50 -5.81
CA SER A 194 13.83 -2.58 -5.27
C SER A 194 14.39 -3.93 -5.69
N LEU A 195 14.58 -4.83 -4.72
CA LEU A 195 14.99 -6.20 -4.97
C LEU A 195 13.75 -7.11 -4.91
N SER A 196 13.70 -8.09 -5.83
CA SER A 196 12.59 -9.06 -5.84
C SER A 196 12.61 -9.93 -4.57
N PRO A 197 11.49 -10.04 -3.84
CA PRO A 197 11.41 -10.91 -2.67
C PRO A 197 11.49 -12.39 -3.02
N ASP A 198 11.32 -12.77 -4.29
CA ASP A 198 11.42 -14.15 -4.74
C ASP A 198 12.87 -14.58 -4.97
N TYR A 199 13.77 -13.61 -5.17
CA TYR A 199 15.21 -13.82 -5.39
C TYR A 199 16.09 -13.22 -4.29
N THR A 200 15.48 -12.71 -3.22
CA THR A 200 16.21 -12.14 -2.09
C THR A 200 15.74 -12.81 -0.81
N LYS A 201 16.68 -13.17 0.06
CA LYS A 201 16.34 -13.75 1.37
C LYS A 201 17.16 -13.13 2.49
N ILE A 202 16.62 -13.17 3.69
CA ILE A 202 17.33 -12.86 4.92
C ILE A 202 18.14 -14.11 5.32
N ILE A 203 19.46 -13.96 5.45
CA ILE A 203 20.37 -15.04 5.85
C ILE A 203 20.92 -14.86 7.27
N GLY A 204 20.76 -13.67 7.84
CA GLY A 204 21.22 -13.39 9.18
C GLY A 204 20.58 -12.13 9.76
N ILE A 205 20.58 -12.07 11.09
CA ILE A 205 20.07 -10.93 11.85
C ILE A 205 21.03 -10.58 12.99
N ARG A 206 21.30 -9.31 13.19
CA ARG A 206 22.03 -8.81 14.36
C ARG A 206 21.49 -7.44 14.77
N ASN A 207 21.01 -7.33 16.01
CA ASN A 207 20.45 -6.07 16.54
C ASN A 207 19.39 -5.44 15.63
N SER A 208 18.49 -6.25 15.09
CA SER A 208 17.46 -5.84 14.13
C SER A 208 18.00 -5.33 12.78
N ASN A 209 19.30 -5.48 12.50
CA ASN A 209 19.85 -5.32 11.16
C ASN A 209 19.88 -6.66 10.46
N TYR A 210 19.42 -6.67 9.23
CA TYR A 210 19.29 -7.87 8.41
C TYR A 210 20.45 -7.99 7.44
N GLN A 211 20.96 -9.21 7.32
CA GLN A 211 21.91 -9.60 6.28
C GLN A 211 21.13 -10.23 5.14
N LEU A 212 21.23 -9.67 3.95
CA LEU A 212 20.56 -10.17 2.76
C LEU A 212 21.51 -10.97 1.86
N ALA A 213 20.92 -11.93 1.16
CA ALA A 213 21.54 -12.60 0.03
C ALA A 213 20.62 -12.54 -1.18
N PHE A 214 21.19 -12.29 -2.36
CA PHE A 214 20.49 -12.22 -3.63
C PHE A 214 20.82 -13.45 -4.48
N ASP A 215 19.80 -14.05 -5.11
CA ASP A 215 19.93 -15.22 -5.96
C ASP A 215 20.28 -14.80 -7.40
N LEU A 216 21.47 -15.17 -7.85
CA LEU A 216 21.95 -14.88 -9.20
C LEU A 216 21.16 -15.60 -10.30
N SER A 217 20.39 -16.64 -9.96
CA SER A 217 19.51 -17.33 -10.92
C SER A 217 18.43 -16.39 -11.52
N TYR A 218 18.21 -15.25 -10.90
CA TYR A 218 17.37 -14.19 -11.46
C TYR A 218 17.77 -13.79 -12.88
N PHE A 219 19.07 -13.80 -13.19
CA PHE A 219 19.59 -13.42 -14.51
C PHE A 219 19.66 -14.58 -15.50
N ASP A 220 19.59 -15.82 -15.03
CA ASP A 220 19.69 -17.02 -15.88
C ASP A 220 18.46 -17.21 -16.78
N ASN A 221 17.36 -16.52 -16.47
CA ASN A 221 16.11 -16.56 -17.24
C ASN A 221 16.12 -15.69 -18.51
N CYS A 222 17.19 -14.93 -18.72
CA CYS A 222 17.36 -14.04 -19.85
C CYS A 222 18.59 -14.46 -20.65
N GLU A 223 18.50 -14.49 -21.97
CA GLU A 223 19.62 -14.84 -22.84
C GLU A 223 20.21 -13.58 -23.52
N GLY A 224 21.53 -13.61 -23.73
CA GLY A 224 22.24 -12.63 -24.56
C GLY A 224 22.21 -11.19 -24.04
N GLU A 225 21.72 -10.29 -24.87
CA GLU A 225 21.69 -8.84 -24.57
C GLU A 225 20.67 -8.46 -23.48
N GLU A 226 19.59 -9.23 -23.34
CA GLU A 226 18.58 -8.98 -22.30
C GLU A 226 19.13 -9.24 -20.90
N ALA A 227 19.89 -10.31 -20.72
CA ALA A 227 20.60 -10.59 -19.46
C ALA A 227 21.58 -9.48 -19.11
N LYS A 228 22.32 -8.98 -20.08
CA LYS A 228 23.24 -7.85 -19.88
C LYS A 228 22.52 -6.56 -19.51
N ARG A 229 21.37 -6.27 -20.13
CA ARG A 229 20.54 -5.10 -19.80
C ARG A 229 19.98 -5.20 -18.38
N LYS A 230 19.41 -6.34 -17.99
CA LYS A 230 18.96 -6.60 -16.61
C LYS A 230 20.11 -6.44 -15.62
N LEU A 231 21.25 -7.03 -15.91
CA LEU A 231 22.42 -6.99 -15.03
C LEU A 231 22.95 -5.57 -14.81
N ARG A 232 22.91 -4.71 -15.85
CA ARG A 232 23.36 -3.31 -15.73
C ARG A 232 22.54 -2.48 -14.72
N LYS A 233 21.30 -2.88 -14.47
CA LYS A 233 20.38 -2.19 -13.55
C LYS A 233 20.65 -2.53 -12.08
N TYR A 234 21.36 -3.61 -11.83
CA TYR A 234 21.63 -4.08 -10.49
C TYR A 234 22.93 -3.53 -9.94
N PRO A 235 23.07 -3.49 -8.59
CA PRO A 235 24.27 -2.97 -7.92
C PRO A 235 25.54 -3.65 -8.39
N LYS A 236 26.67 -2.90 -8.24
CA LYS A 236 27.99 -3.38 -8.65
C LYS A 236 28.34 -4.74 -8.01
N GLU A 237 28.00 -4.93 -6.73
CA GLU A 237 28.25 -6.19 -6.01
C GLU A 237 27.60 -7.40 -6.71
N ILE A 238 26.36 -7.26 -7.15
CA ILE A 238 25.63 -8.29 -7.87
C ILE A 238 26.22 -8.50 -9.27
N ARG A 239 26.51 -7.39 -9.97
CA ARG A 239 27.10 -7.44 -11.32
C ARG A 239 28.45 -8.13 -11.34
N ASP A 240 29.32 -7.75 -10.42
CA ASP A 240 30.67 -8.29 -10.31
C ASP A 240 30.62 -9.80 -9.96
N ALA A 241 29.74 -10.18 -9.03
CA ALA A 241 29.56 -11.57 -8.65
C ALA A 241 29.05 -12.44 -9.83
N TYR A 242 28.14 -11.93 -10.63
CA TYR A 242 27.64 -12.64 -11.82
C TYR A 242 28.72 -12.75 -12.91
N ASN A 243 29.45 -11.67 -13.19
CA ASN A 243 30.48 -11.62 -14.23
C ASN A 243 31.74 -12.44 -13.89
N HIS A 244 32.13 -12.50 -12.61
CA HIS A 244 33.33 -13.25 -12.18
C HIS A 244 33.11 -14.78 -12.15
N GLY A 245 31.88 -15.22 -12.46
CA GLY A 245 31.58 -16.66 -12.60
C GLY A 245 31.78 -17.41 -11.29
N ASN A 246 31.67 -16.73 -10.15
CA ASN A 246 31.59 -17.45 -8.88
C ASN A 246 30.36 -18.36 -8.96
N HIS A 247 30.62 -19.67 -8.83
CA HIS A 247 29.60 -20.71 -8.92
C HIS A 247 28.62 -20.70 -7.73
N GLU A 248 28.72 -19.70 -6.88
CA GLU A 248 27.83 -19.51 -5.78
C GLU A 248 26.52 -18.89 -6.30
N ARG A 249 25.43 -19.59 -6.09
CA ARG A 249 24.09 -19.15 -6.46
C ARG A 249 23.69 -17.85 -5.74
N TRP A 250 24.15 -17.68 -4.49
CA TRP A 250 23.76 -16.58 -3.61
C TRP A 250 24.89 -15.60 -3.39
N VAL A 251 24.59 -14.32 -3.56
CA VAL A 251 25.51 -13.21 -3.27
C VAL A 251 25.06 -12.53 -1.98
N VAL A 252 25.97 -12.43 -1.03
CA VAL A 252 25.74 -11.70 0.24
C VAL A 252 25.91 -10.22 0.00
N LEU A 253 24.90 -9.42 0.32
CA LEU A 253 24.88 -7.98 0.12
C LEU A 253 25.37 -7.24 1.35
N ASP A 254 25.98 -6.06 1.18
CA ASP A 254 26.43 -5.22 2.29
C ASP A 254 25.21 -4.72 3.12
N PRO A 255 25.11 -5.06 4.42
CA PRO A 255 24.00 -4.67 5.28
C PRO A 255 23.91 -3.14 5.50
N LYS A 256 24.96 -2.39 5.19
CA LYS A 256 24.94 -0.92 5.23
C LYS A 256 24.21 -0.30 4.05
N LYS A 257 24.04 -1.07 2.98
CA LYS A 257 23.37 -0.64 1.75
C LYS A 257 22.01 -1.27 1.55
N THR A 258 21.63 -2.21 2.39
CA THR A 258 20.34 -2.91 2.27
C THR A 258 19.33 -2.38 3.27
N MET A 259 18.07 -2.29 2.82
CA MET A 259 16.92 -1.96 3.66
C MET A 259 15.91 -3.10 3.59
N VAL A 260 15.34 -3.43 4.72
CA VAL A 260 14.33 -4.47 4.84
C VAL A 260 13.13 -3.91 5.57
N HIS A 261 11.97 -4.07 4.96
CA HIS A 261 10.70 -3.83 5.62
C HIS A 261 9.89 -5.12 5.63
N LYS A 262 9.45 -5.57 6.80
CA LYS A 262 8.58 -6.75 6.92
C LYS A 262 7.51 -6.53 7.96
N ILE A 263 6.34 -7.11 7.70
CA ILE A 263 5.19 -6.99 8.56
C ILE A 263 4.72 -8.35 9.09
N ARG A 264 3.95 -8.33 10.17
CA ARG A 264 3.28 -9.51 10.75
C ARG A 264 4.21 -10.72 10.93
N SER A 265 5.44 -10.46 11.35
CA SER A 265 6.43 -11.50 11.61
C SER A 265 7.33 -11.15 12.80
N SER A 266 7.89 -12.18 13.45
CA SER A 266 8.94 -11.97 14.45
C SER A 266 10.23 -11.50 13.78
N LYS A 267 11.17 -10.96 14.56
CA LYS A 267 12.46 -10.51 14.01
C LYS A 267 13.25 -11.67 13.38
N GLU A 268 13.15 -12.85 13.95
CA GLU A 268 13.91 -14.04 13.58
C GLU A 268 13.33 -14.78 12.37
N GLU A 269 12.06 -14.53 12.03
CA GLU A 269 11.45 -15.14 10.85
C GLU A 269 12.06 -14.55 9.57
N PRO A 270 12.41 -15.37 8.57
CA PRO A 270 13.05 -14.92 7.35
C PRO A 270 12.09 -14.13 6.43
N TRP A 271 10.78 -14.31 6.60
CA TRP A 271 9.74 -13.70 5.78
C TRP A 271 8.70 -12.98 6.61
N GLY A 272 8.10 -11.95 6.05
CA GLY A 272 6.88 -11.35 6.55
C GLY A 272 5.64 -12.07 6.02
N ARG A 273 4.49 -11.78 6.61
CA ARG A 273 3.20 -12.33 6.16
C ARG A 273 2.37 -11.25 5.48
N PRO A 274 1.88 -11.49 4.25
CA PRO A 274 0.93 -10.58 3.61
C PRO A 274 -0.27 -10.22 4.49
N LEU A 275 -0.77 -9.00 4.36
CA LEU A 275 -1.89 -8.53 5.17
C LEU A 275 -3.13 -9.41 4.99
N VAL A 276 -3.38 -9.86 3.77
CA VAL A 276 -4.55 -10.69 3.40
C VAL A 276 -4.55 -12.07 4.04
N LEU A 277 -3.41 -12.57 4.54
CA LEU A 277 -3.32 -13.94 5.06
C LEU A 277 -4.31 -14.21 6.20
N ALA A 278 -4.65 -13.19 6.99
CA ALA A 278 -5.65 -13.32 8.05
C ALA A 278 -7.08 -13.47 7.50
N ALA A 279 -7.38 -12.77 6.40
CA ALA A 279 -8.71 -12.69 5.80
C ALA A 279 -8.94 -13.71 4.67
N ILE A 280 -7.91 -14.44 4.24
CA ILE A 280 -7.96 -15.25 3.02
C ILE A 280 -9.09 -16.29 3.05
N ASN A 281 -9.36 -16.92 4.20
CA ASN A 281 -10.41 -17.92 4.32
C ASN A 281 -11.81 -17.30 4.15
N ASP A 282 -12.02 -16.09 4.67
CA ASP A 282 -13.29 -15.41 4.59
C ASP A 282 -13.52 -14.80 3.20
N ILE A 283 -12.46 -14.33 2.55
CA ILE A 283 -12.51 -13.92 1.14
C ILE A 283 -12.90 -15.10 0.25
N LEU A 284 -12.26 -16.27 0.45
CA LEU A 284 -12.55 -17.48 -0.29
C LEU A 284 -13.99 -17.98 -0.04
N TYR A 285 -14.46 -17.87 1.20
CA TYR A 285 -15.85 -18.19 1.53
C TYR A 285 -16.82 -17.24 0.82
N GLY A 286 -16.48 -15.95 0.69
CA GLY A 286 -17.26 -14.97 -0.04
C GLY A 286 -17.40 -15.28 -1.51
N ASP A 287 -16.33 -15.67 -2.15
CA ASP A 287 -16.34 -16.09 -3.56
C ASP A 287 -17.23 -17.33 -3.75
N TYR A 288 -17.06 -18.35 -2.89
CA TYR A 288 -17.91 -19.54 -2.90
C TYR A 288 -19.39 -19.22 -2.69
N PHE A 289 -19.70 -18.32 -1.76
CA PHE A 289 -21.06 -17.88 -1.49
C PHE A 289 -21.68 -17.17 -2.69
N THR A 290 -20.91 -16.31 -3.36
CA THR A 290 -21.34 -15.60 -4.58
C THR A 290 -21.63 -16.56 -5.73
N ASP A 291 -20.76 -17.57 -5.93
CA ASP A 291 -20.98 -18.59 -6.95
C ASP A 291 -22.19 -19.47 -6.63
N THR A 292 -22.40 -19.78 -5.35
CA THR A 292 -23.61 -20.51 -4.92
C THR A 292 -24.86 -19.70 -5.21
N LYS A 293 -24.87 -18.40 -4.94
CA LYS A 293 -25.98 -17.51 -5.31
C LYS A 293 -26.27 -17.53 -6.81
N ARG A 294 -25.24 -17.45 -7.64
CA ARG A 294 -25.37 -17.51 -9.11
C ARG A 294 -25.99 -18.84 -9.53
N ASN A 295 -25.51 -19.96 -9.01
CA ASN A 295 -26.02 -21.28 -9.31
C ASN A 295 -27.50 -21.41 -8.91
N VAL A 296 -27.88 -20.92 -7.71
CA VAL A 296 -29.28 -20.91 -7.25
C VAL A 296 -30.14 -20.01 -8.15
N LEU A 297 -29.63 -18.85 -8.60
CA LEU A 297 -30.34 -18.01 -9.56
C LEU A 297 -30.55 -18.70 -10.89
N ASP A 298 -29.55 -19.42 -11.38
CA ASP A 298 -29.66 -20.21 -12.61
C ASP A 298 -30.65 -21.37 -12.45
N GLU A 299 -30.68 -22.04 -11.29
CA GLU A 299 -31.70 -23.07 -10.98
C GLU A 299 -33.10 -22.47 -10.89
N ILE A 300 -33.28 -21.31 -10.27
CA ILE A 300 -34.58 -20.61 -10.22
C ILE A 300 -35.03 -20.22 -11.63
N ASN A 301 -34.09 -19.81 -12.50
CA ASN A 301 -34.40 -19.50 -13.89
C ASN A 301 -34.73 -20.76 -14.72
N ASN A 302 -34.12 -21.88 -14.39
CA ASN A 302 -34.35 -23.18 -15.03
C ASN A 302 -35.48 -23.95 -14.36
N ARG A 303 -36.68 -23.35 -14.27
CA ARG A 303 -37.84 -23.98 -13.66
C ARG A 303 -38.20 -25.28 -14.36
N ILE A 304 -38.27 -26.37 -13.60
CA ILE A 304 -38.81 -27.65 -14.09
C ILE A 304 -40.33 -27.57 -14.03
N ILE A 305 -40.92 -27.51 -15.21
CA ILE A 305 -42.38 -27.52 -15.34
C ILE A 305 -42.79 -28.94 -15.74
N TYR A 306 -43.67 -29.54 -14.94
CA TYR A 306 -44.24 -30.82 -15.28
C TYR A 306 -45.74 -30.71 -15.45
N GLN A 307 -46.25 -31.51 -16.40
CA GLN A 307 -47.65 -31.56 -16.75
C GLN A 307 -48.23 -32.95 -16.39
N THR A 308 -49.27 -32.96 -15.59
CA THR A 308 -50.04 -34.17 -15.34
C THR A 308 -51.35 -34.12 -16.12
N PHE A 309 -51.64 -35.20 -16.82
CA PHE A 309 -52.87 -35.32 -17.58
C PHE A 309 -54.05 -35.83 -16.69
N PRO A 310 -55.30 -35.51 -17.02
CA PRO A 310 -56.42 -35.99 -16.24
C PRO A 310 -56.46 -37.50 -16.20
N GLU A 311 -56.76 -38.07 -15.02
CA GLU A 311 -56.91 -39.53 -14.84
C GLU A 311 -58.12 -40.07 -15.57
N GLY A 312 -57.93 -41.25 -16.14
CA GLY A 312 -59.00 -42.02 -16.77
C GLY A 312 -59.85 -42.78 -15.76
N LYS A 313 -60.78 -43.63 -16.24
CA LYS A 313 -61.60 -44.44 -15.38
C LYS A 313 -60.82 -45.51 -14.61
N ASP A 314 -59.73 -45.99 -15.16
CA ASP A 314 -58.85 -46.98 -14.54
C ASP A 314 -57.60 -46.26 -13.93
N LYS A 315 -57.24 -46.69 -12.74
CA LYS A 315 -56.13 -46.11 -11.99
C LYS A 315 -54.79 -46.20 -12.78
N GLY A 316 -54.17 -45.10 -13.02
CA GLY A 316 -52.88 -45.01 -13.78
C GLY A 316 -53.06 -44.84 -15.30
N THR A 317 -54.28 -44.70 -15.78
CA THR A 317 -54.58 -44.36 -17.18
C THR A 317 -55.01 -42.92 -17.32
N SER A 318 -54.73 -42.32 -18.49
CA SER A 318 -55.13 -40.93 -18.78
C SER A 318 -56.49 -40.93 -19.50
N ALA A 319 -57.35 -39.98 -19.19
CA ALA A 319 -58.63 -39.76 -19.91
C ALA A 319 -58.41 -39.28 -21.35
N LEU A 320 -57.19 -38.87 -21.70
CA LEU A 320 -56.82 -38.38 -23.03
C LEU A 320 -56.15 -39.50 -23.85
N SER A 321 -56.47 -39.58 -25.13
CA SER A 321 -55.75 -40.44 -26.06
C SER A 321 -54.32 -39.99 -26.23
N GLN A 322 -53.41 -40.89 -26.56
CA GLN A 322 -51.96 -40.58 -26.71
C GLN A 322 -51.70 -39.40 -27.68
N LYS A 323 -52.44 -39.29 -28.76
CA LYS A 323 -52.40 -38.23 -29.72
C LYS A 323 -52.85 -36.89 -29.11
N GLN A 324 -53.83 -36.88 -28.26
CA GLN A 324 -54.32 -35.70 -27.54
C GLN A 324 -53.28 -35.24 -26.47
N GLN A 325 -52.72 -36.20 -25.75
CA GLN A 325 -51.62 -35.88 -24.80
C GLN A 325 -50.43 -35.23 -25.47
N GLN A 326 -50.00 -35.76 -26.61
CA GLN A 326 -48.87 -35.24 -27.39
C GLN A 326 -49.17 -33.85 -27.93
N ASN A 327 -50.33 -33.62 -28.53
CA ASN A 327 -50.76 -32.31 -29.01
C ASN A 327 -50.85 -31.27 -27.89
N GLN A 328 -51.31 -31.65 -26.72
CA GLN A 328 -51.41 -30.78 -25.56
C GLN A 328 -50.00 -30.47 -24.99
N HIS A 329 -49.14 -31.49 -24.93
CA HIS A 329 -47.76 -31.31 -24.50
C HIS A 329 -47.02 -30.32 -25.41
N GLU A 330 -47.15 -30.47 -26.74
CA GLU A 330 -46.51 -29.56 -27.69
C GLU A 330 -47.02 -28.12 -27.57
N LYS A 331 -48.31 -27.93 -27.35
CA LYS A 331 -48.90 -26.60 -27.12
C LYS A 331 -48.39 -25.96 -25.83
N VAL A 332 -48.35 -26.70 -24.74
CA VAL A 332 -47.83 -26.21 -23.45
C VAL A 332 -46.33 -25.91 -23.57
N LYS A 333 -45.55 -26.83 -24.18
CA LYS A 333 -44.13 -26.66 -24.44
C LYS A 333 -43.90 -25.43 -25.29
N GLY A 334 -44.64 -25.22 -26.39
CA GLY A 334 -44.55 -24.06 -27.24
C GLY A 334 -44.86 -22.75 -26.51
N ALA A 335 -45.92 -22.75 -25.66
CA ALA A 335 -46.26 -21.56 -24.88
C ALA A 335 -45.23 -21.20 -23.80
N VAL A 336 -44.59 -22.22 -23.20
CA VAL A 336 -43.55 -22.03 -22.18
C VAL A 336 -42.23 -21.65 -22.80
N MET A 337 -41.84 -22.28 -23.94
CA MET A 337 -40.53 -22.03 -24.58
C MET A 337 -40.51 -20.77 -25.46
N ASN A 338 -41.66 -20.34 -25.99
CA ASN A 338 -41.78 -19.10 -26.77
C ASN A 338 -41.84 -17.82 -25.90
N LYS A 339 -41.55 -17.92 -24.62
CA LYS A 339 -41.45 -16.77 -23.72
C LYS A 339 -40.26 -15.93 -24.16
N ASN A 340 -40.50 -14.93 -25.01
CA ASN A 340 -39.52 -13.93 -25.36
C ASN A 340 -38.97 -13.28 -24.06
N ASN A 341 -37.68 -13.03 -23.98
CA ASN A 341 -36.95 -12.44 -22.86
C ASN A 341 -37.49 -11.08 -22.33
N ARG A 342 -38.70 -10.67 -22.73
CA ARG A 342 -39.28 -9.35 -22.41
C ARG A 342 -40.62 -9.43 -21.68
N GLY A 343 -40.85 -10.49 -20.87
CA GLY A 343 -42.02 -10.54 -20.00
C GLY A 343 -43.35 -10.41 -20.77
N GLY A 344 -43.99 -11.52 -21.11
CA GLY A 344 -45.29 -11.55 -21.75
C GLY A 344 -46.22 -12.58 -21.09
N ILE A 345 -47.53 -12.37 -21.15
CA ILE A 345 -48.51 -13.32 -20.69
C ILE A 345 -48.77 -14.33 -21.81
N SER A 346 -48.51 -15.61 -21.55
CA SER A 346 -48.84 -16.70 -22.49
C SER A 346 -50.20 -17.31 -22.12
N PHE A 347 -51.16 -17.28 -23.04
CA PHE A 347 -52.44 -17.94 -22.90
C PHE A 347 -52.42 -19.26 -23.66
N PHE A 348 -52.81 -20.31 -22.99
CA PHE A 348 -53.04 -21.61 -23.63
C PHE A 348 -54.18 -22.37 -22.94
N SER A 349 -54.91 -23.13 -23.71
CA SER A 349 -56.02 -23.96 -23.20
C SER A 349 -55.58 -25.41 -23.08
N VAL A 350 -55.88 -26.02 -21.94
CA VAL A 350 -55.59 -27.41 -21.64
C VAL A 350 -56.89 -28.16 -21.34
N ALA A 351 -56.85 -29.48 -21.46
CA ALA A 351 -58.02 -30.30 -21.15
C ALA A 351 -58.39 -30.21 -19.65
N ALA A 352 -59.69 -30.29 -19.35
CA ALA A 352 -60.18 -30.24 -17.95
C ALA A 352 -59.47 -31.32 -17.11
N GLY A 353 -59.02 -30.97 -15.93
CA GLY A 353 -58.28 -31.86 -15.02
C GLY A 353 -56.78 -31.96 -15.24
N THR A 354 -56.25 -31.29 -16.28
CA THR A 354 -54.77 -31.15 -16.43
C THR A 354 -54.21 -30.20 -15.36
N LYS A 355 -53.16 -30.63 -14.68
CA LYS A 355 -52.42 -29.78 -13.74
C LYS A 355 -51.03 -29.49 -14.33
N ILE A 356 -50.64 -28.21 -14.27
CA ILE A 356 -49.30 -27.75 -14.64
C ILE A 356 -48.69 -27.19 -13.37
N ASN A 357 -47.66 -27.84 -12.89
CA ASN A 357 -46.96 -27.43 -11.68
C ASN A 357 -45.50 -27.09 -12.01
N SER A 358 -44.94 -26.13 -11.32
CA SER A 358 -43.50 -25.86 -11.33
C SER A 358 -42.88 -26.41 -10.05
N ILE A 359 -41.72 -26.97 -10.17
CA ILE A 359 -40.86 -27.23 -9.01
C ILE A 359 -40.06 -25.96 -8.80
N ASP A 360 -40.44 -25.17 -7.82
CA ASP A 360 -39.76 -23.96 -7.46
C ASP A 360 -38.77 -24.25 -6.32
N ALA A 361 -37.53 -23.81 -6.44
CA ALA A 361 -36.59 -23.74 -5.31
C ALA A 361 -37.11 -22.64 -4.37
N SER A 362 -37.72 -23.03 -3.26
CA SER A 362 -38.48 -22.12 -2.38
C SER A 362 -37.61 -21.33 -1.39
N ASN A 363 -36.31 -21.55 -1.37
CA ASN A 363 -35.44 -20.93 -0.36
C ASN A 363 -34.72 -19.70 -0.92
N THR A 364 -35.35 -18.54 -0.77
CA THR A 364 -34.83 -17.24 -1.21
C THR A 364 -34.04 -16.52 -0.14
N ASP A 365 -33.91 -17.11 1.06
CA ASP A 365 -33.20 -16.48 2.19
C ASP A 365 -31.71 -16.25 1.90
N ILE A 366 -31.11 -17.01 0.97
CA ILE A 366 -29.74 -16.87 0.52
C ILE A 366 -29.47 -15.52 -0.19
N PHE A 367 -30.53 -14.83 -0.62
CA PHE A 367 -30.43 -13.52 -1.28
C PHE A 367 -30.55 -12.34 -0.31
N ASP A 368 -30.62 -12.59 1.01
CA ASP A 368 -30.60 -11.48 1.99
C ASP A 368 -29.26 -10.77 1.98
N ASP A 369 -29.28 -9.46 1.68
CA ASP A 369 -28.10 -8.59 1.62
C ASP A 369 -27.32 -8.53 2.94
N LYS A 370 -27.96 -8.92 4.06
CA LYS A 370 -27.29 -8.98 5.37
C LYS A 370 -26.13 -9.97 5.40
N TYR A 371 -26.22 -11.08 4.66
CA TYR A 371 -25.13 -12.07 4.62
C TYR A 371 -23.89 -11.52 3.93
N GLU A 372 -24.05 -10.79 2.82
CA GLU A 372 -22.95 -10.17 2.10
C GLU A 372 -22.32 -9.03 2.92
N SER A 373 -23.14 -8.20 3.53
CA SER A 373 -22.68 -7.13 4.41
C SER A 373 -21.88 -7.69 5.59
N ASN A 374 -22.41 -8.69 6.31
CA ASN A 374 -21.71 -9.31 7.44
C ASN A 374 -20.38 -9.96 7.03
N LEU A 375 -20.31 -10.55 5.84
CA LEU A 375 -19.08 -11.14 5.34
C LEU A 375 -18.04 -10.08 4.98
N GLY A 376 -18.46 -9.00 4.32
CA GLY A 376 -17.60 -7.84 4.05
C GLY A 376 -17.06 -7.21 5.33
N ASP A 377 -17.91 -7.08 6.34
CA ASP A 377 -17.52 -6.57 7.66
C ASP A 377 -16.49 -7.48 8.34
N LYS A 378 -16.67 -8.80 8.25
CA LYS A 378 -15.73 -9.78 8.79
C LYS A 378 -14.38 -9.73 8.10
N ILE A 379 -14.36 -9.69 6.77
CA ILE A 379 -13.11 -9.53 5.99
C ILE A 379 -12.38 -8.25 6.41
N ALA A 380 -13.09 -7.13 6.56
CA ALA A 380 -12.50 -5.88 7.02
C ALA A 380 -11.87 -6.00 8.41
N MET A 381 -12.57 -6.65 9.36
CA MET A 381 -12.05 -6.89 10.72
C MET A 381 -10.78 -7.76 10.71
N ASP A 382 -10.73 -8.80 9.89
CA ASP A 382 -9.57 -9.68 9.76
C ASP A 382 -8.35 -8.95 9.14
N LEU A 383 -8.62 -7.98 8.26
CA LEU A 383 -7.59 -7.07 7.73
C LEU A 383 -7.13 -6.03 8.76
N GLY A 384 -7.88 -5.85 9.84
CA GLY A 384 -7.57 -4.91 10.92
C GLY A 384 -8.17 -3.52 10.74
N ILE A 385 -9.18 -3.38 9.88
CA ILE A 385 -9.88 -2.12 9.65
C ILE A 385 -11.35 -2.26 10.06
N ALA A 386 -11.92 -1.21 10.63
CA ALA A 386 -13.36 -1.24 10.91
C ALA A 386 -14.16 -1.14 9.60
N ALA A 387 -15.12 -2.03 9.42
CA ALA A 387 -15.98 -2.07 8.24
C ALA A 387 -16.69 -0.72 7.97
N SER A 388 -17.07 -0.01 9.02
CA SER A 388 -17.68 1.31 8.93
C SER A 388 -16.79 2.37 8.25
N LEU A 389 -15.47 2.19 8.25
CA LEU A 389 -14.52 3.07 7.55
C LEU A 389 -14.49 2.80 6.04
N LEU A 390 -14.79 1.56 5.62
CA LEU A 390 -14.80 1.17 4.21
C LEU A 390 -16.14 1.46 3.53
N ASN A 391 -17.25 1.17 4.20
CA ASN A 391 -18.57 1.16 3.57
C ASN A 391 -19.36 2.47 3.76
N GLY A 392 -18.88 3.40 4.62
CA GLY A 392 -19.64 4.60 4.96
C GLY A 392 -21.01 4.32 5.60
N SER A 393 -21.32 3.04 5.88
CA SER A 393 -22.57 2.63 6.52
C SER A 393 -22.57 3.14 7.97
N GLY A 394 -23.50 4.02 8.28
CA GLY A 394 -23.60 4.77 9.54
C GLY A 394 -23.93 3.95 10.79
N SER A 395 -23.63 2.65 10.82
CA SER A 395 -23.90 1.79 11.98
C SER A 395 -22.88 1.91 13.13
N GLY A 396 -21.82 2.72 12.96
CA GLY A 396 -20.80 2.94 14.00
C GLY A 396 -20.94 4.26 14.72
N ASN A 397 -20.76 4.27 16.05
CA ASN A 397 -20.64 5.51 16.82
C ASN A 397 -19.35 6.26 16.40
N TYR A 398 -19.41 7.58 16.18
CA TYR A 398 -18.28 8.42 15.80
C TYR A 398 -17.02 8.20 16.66
N SER A 399 -17.18 8.11 17.99
CA SER A 399 -16.08 7.80 18.90
C SER A 399 -15.40 6.46 18.61
N SER A 400 -16.18 5.44 18.26
CA SER A 400 -15.67 4.11 17.91
C SER A 400 -14.86 4.14 16.61
N GLN A 401 -15.31 4.92 15.63
CA GLN A 401 -14.60 5.09 14.36
C GLN A 401 -13.28 5.83 14.55
N VAL A 402 -13.26 6.90 15.35
CA VAL A 402 -12.03 7.64 15.67
C VAL A 402 -11.02 6.75 16.38
N ASN A 403 -11.44 5.98 17.40
CA ASN A 403 -10.55 5.06 18.11
C ASN A 403 -9.97 3.96 17.20
N ASN A 404 -10.79 3.42 16.29
CA ASN A 404 -10.31 2.44 15.31
C ASN A 404 -9.28 3.04 14.34
N LEU A 405 -9.50 4.28 13.92
CA LEU A 405 -8.57 5.00 13.05
C LEU A 405 -7.24 5.30 13.78
N GLU A 406 -7.28 5.63 15.07
CA GLU A 406 -6.08 5.82 15.89
C GLU A 406 -5.27 4.53 16.06
N LEU A 407 -5.93 3.41 16.32
CA LEU A 407 -5.27 2.09 16.40
C LEU A 407 -4.64 1.71 15.06
N LEU A 408 -5.36 1.90 13.96
CA LEU A 408 -4.86 1.65 12.62
C LEU A 408 -3.66 2.53 12.30
N SER A 409 -3.75 3.83 12.59
CA SER A 409 -2.66 4.77 12.38
C SER A 409 -1.43 4.40 13.20
N SER A 410 -1.60 3.99 14.44
CA SER A 410 -0.52 3.53 15.31
C SER A 410 0.23 2.33 14.70
N GLN A 411 -0.50 1.36 14.12
CA GLN A 411 0.11 0.22 13.45
C GLN A 411 0.90 0.64 12.20
N VAL A 412 0.35 1.52 11.38
CA VAL A 412 1.03 2.03 10.17
C VAL A 412 2.28 2.82 10.55
N PHE A 413 2.23 3.67 11.59
CA PHE A 413 3.41 4.40 12.05
C PHE A 413 4.48 3.50 12.67
N GLN A 414 4.11 2.37 13.27
CA GLN A 414 5.10 1.36 13.68
C GLN A 414 5.88 0.81 12.47
N TRP A 415 5.21 0.58 11.35
CA TRP A 415 5.85 0.16 10.10
C TRP A 415 6.71 1.28 9.50
N ILE A 416 6.22 2.52 9.49
CA ILE A 416 6.99 3.69 9.04
C ILE A 416 8.26 3.87 9.86
N ASN A 417 8.20 3.71 11.18
CA ASN A 417 9.37 3.81 12.04
C ASN A 417 10.45 2.76 11.70
N GLN A 418 10.04 1.56 11.27
CA GLN A 418 10.96 0.55 10.78
C GLN A 418 11.65 1.01 9.49
N ILE A 419 10.87 1.53 8.51
CA ILE A 419 11.40 2.04 7.25
C ILE A 419 12.31 3.25 7.49
N GLU A 420 11.91 4.15 8.38
CA GLU A 420 12.70 5.31 8.81
C GLU A 420 14.07 4.90 9.35
N ALA A 421 14.11 3.93 10.24
CA ALA A 421 15.35 3.44 10.83
C ALA A 421 16.30 2.85 9.77
N GLU A 422 15.76 2.08 8.82
CA GLU A 422 16.52 1.49 7.73
C GLU A 422 17.05 2.56 6.76
N LEU A 423 16.22 3.54 6.41
CA LEU A 423 16.60 4.65 5.54
C LEU A 423 17.71 5.51 6.19
N ASN A 424 17.54 5.88 7.45
CA ASN A 424 18.53 6.62 8.22
C ASN A 424 19.86 5.86 8.33
N LYS A 425 19.81 4.54 8.54
CA LYS A 425 20.99 3.66 8.55
C LYS A 425 21.76 3.78 7.23
N CYS A 426 21.07 3.62 6.09
CA CYS A 426 21.69 3.66 4.78
C CYS A 426 22.29 5.02 4.44
N ILE A 427 21.58 6.11 4.70
CA ILE A 427 22.08 7.47 4.41
C ILE A 427 23.28 7.81 5.30
N ASN A 428 23.21 7.51 6.60
CA ASN A 428 24.34 7.78 7.50
C ASN A 428 25.58 6.92 7.19
N ALA A 429 25.38 5.67 6.73
CA ALA A 429 26.49 4.77 6.40
C ALA A 429 27.18 5.12 5.08
N ASN A 430 26.45 5.58 4.06
CA ASN A 430 26.96 5.72 2.69
C ASN A 430 27.17 7.17 2.25
N ILE A 431 26.39 8.13 2.76
CA ILE A 431 26.45 9.54 2.35
C ILE A 431 27.14 10.40 3.40
N ILE A 432 26.67 10.35 4.64
CA ILE A 432 27.19 11.21 5.72
C ILE A 432 28.54 10.70 6.20
N CYS A 433 28.68 9.39 6.38
CA CYS A 433 29.91 8.70 6.80
C CYS A 433 30.57 9.25 8.09
N ASP A 434 29.85 10.00 8.91
CA ASP A 434 30.33 10.56 10.17
C ASP A 434 29.63 9.93 11.37
N LYS A 435 30.35 9.09 12.11
CA LYS A 435 29.78 8.36 13.26
C LYS A 435 29.39 9.28 14.43
N ARG A 436 30.05 10.43 14.58
CA ARG A 436 29.80 11.36 15.70
C ARG A 436 28.74 12.40 15.39
N ASN A 437 28.70 12.88 14.14
CA ASN A 437 27.75 13.90 13.73
C ASN A 437 26.74 13.30 12.74
N ARG A 438 25.75 12.57 13.27
CA ARG A 438 24.71 11.95 12.48
C ARG A 438 23.58 12.93 12.18
N ALA A 439 22.88 12.71 11.08
CA ALA A 439 21.61 13.35 10.80
C ALA A 439 20.54 12.25 10.66
N GLU A 440 19.37 12.49 11.19
CA GLU A 440 18.24 11.55 11.13
C GLU A 440 17.01 12.28 10.65
N CYS A 441 16.34 11.69 9.67
CA CYS A 441 15.00 12.05 9.26
C CYS A 441 14.02 11.39 10.23
N LYS A 442 13.10 12.17 10.81
CA LYS A 442 12.05 11.69 11.70
C LYS A 442 10.71 12.03 11.11
N TYR A 443 9.91 11.01 10.77
CA TYR A 443 8.55 11.21 10.31
C TYR A 443 7.64 11.54 11.48
N LEU A 444 6.80 12.54 11.31
CA LEU A 444 5.79 12.88 12.30
C LEU A 444 4.64 11.87 12.24
N HIS A 445 4.07 11.55 13.39
CA HIS A 445 2.89 10.68 13.48
C HIS A 445 1.61 11.44 13.06
N THR A 446 1.65 12.03 11.86
CA THR A 446 0.59 12.87 11.30
C THR A 446 -0.15 12.12 10.21
N THR A 447 -1.47 12.07 10.37
CA THR A 447 -2.40 11.58 9.35
C THR A 447 -3.24 12.75 8.87
N TYR A 448 -3.88 12.65 7.72
CA TYR A 448 -4.82 13.68 7.25
C TYR A 448 -5.97 13.95 8.24
N VAL A 449 -6.29 12.99 9.11
CA VAL A 449 -7.36 13.11 10.11
C VAL A 449 -6.90 13.88 11.34
N ASN A 450 -5.72 13.57 11.89
CA ASN A 450 -5.19 14.18 13.11
C ASN A 450 -4.29 15.38 12.87
N GLN A 451 -4.07 15.77 11.60
CA GLN A 451 -3.17 16.88 11.24
C GLN A 451 -3.53 18.18 11.96
N LYS A 452 -4.82 18.49 12.03
CA LYS A 452 -5.31 19.70 12.70
C LYS A 452 -4.89 19.76 14.17
N ASP A 453 -5.02 18.64 14.87
CA ASP A 453 -4.66 18.55 16.30
C ASP A 453 -3.14 18.60 16.49
N MET A 454 -2.37 17.95 15.61
CA MET A 454 -0.92 18.03 15.63
C MET A 454 -0.39 19.44 15.38
N VAL A 455 -1.02 20.18 14.46
CA VAL A 455 -0.71 21.61 14.23
C VAL A 455 -1.03 22.44 15.46
N ALA A 456 -2.19 22.23 16.09
CA ALA A 456 -2.58 22.94 17.30
C ALA A 456 -1.61 22.67 18.46
N ASN A 457 -1.27 21.42 18.70
CA ASN A 457 -0.31 21.02 19.75
C ASN A 457 1.08 21.62 19.51
N ALA A 458 1.58 21.57 18.27
CA ALA A 458 2.89 22.14 17.91
C ALA A 458 2.91 23.67 18.07
N LYS A 459 1.82 24.35 17.69
CA LYS A 459 1.60 25.78 17.87
C LYS A 459 1.59 26.17 19.35
N ASP A 460 0.85 25.44 20.17
CA ASP A 460 0.73 25.72 21.61
C ASP A 460 2.08 25.57 22.33
N LEU A 461 2.84 24.50 22.02
CA LEU A 461 4.21 24.33 22.51
C LEU A 461 5.11 25.50 22.07
N TYR A 462 4.99 25.94 20.82
CA TYR A 462 5.79 27.06 20.32
C TYR A 462 5.43 28.38 21.01
N LEU A 463 4.14 28.68 21.18
CA LEU A 463 3.68 29.89 21.86
C LEU A 463 4.05 29.91 23.36
N GLN A 464 4.15 28.73 23.99
CA GLN A 464 4.65 28.60 25.37
C GLN A 464 6.19 28.75 25.49
N GLY A 465 6.89 28.99 24.38
CA GLY A 465 8.34 29.15 24.35
C GLY A 465 9.14 27.84 24.51
N LYS A 466 8.48 26.68 24.39
CA LYS A 466 9.10 25.35 24.51
C LYS A 466 9.08 24.54 23.21
N GLY A 467 8.43 25.03 22.18
CA GLY A 467 8.27 24.37 20.89
C GLY A 467 9.36 24.75 19.88
N SER A 468 9.40 23.99 18.78
CA SER A 468 10.25 24.25 17.63
C SER A 468 9.43 24.75 16.45
N LEU A 469 9.89 25.83 15.82
CA LEU A 469 9.26 26.37 14.60
C LEU A 469 9.31 25.33 13.44
N SER A 470 10.42 24.58 13.36
CA SER A 470 10.55 23.49 12.37
C SER A 470 9.52 22.39 12.59
N LEU A 471 9.21 22.05 13.84
CA LEU A 471 8.18 21.06 14.17
C LEU A 471 6.79 21.57 13.79
N TRP A 472 6.50 22.84 14.07
CA TRP A 472 5.20 23.44 13.74
C TRP A 472 5.00 23.53 12.22
N ALA A 473 6.02 23.97 11.46
CA ALA A 473 5.95 23.99 10.00
C ALA A 473 5.72 22.58 9.43
N SER A 474 6.46 21.56 9.91
CA SER A 474 6.25 20.17 9.48
C SER A 474 4.85 19.64 9.81
N ALA A 475 4.34 19.90 11.01
CA ALA A 475 3.00 19.48 11.38
C ALA A 475 1.92 20.14 10.50
N ALA A 476 2.18 21.36 10.02
CA ALA A 476 1.31 22.06 9.07
C ALA A 476 1.43 21.51 7.62
N GLY A 477 2.27 20.50 7.36
CA GLY A 477 2.48 19.91 6.04
C GLY A 477 3.51 20.65 5.18
N ILE A 478 4.23 21.62 5.75
CA ILE A 478 5.27 22.37 5.06
C ILE A 478 6.64 21.86 5.52
N SER A 479 7.46 21.41 4.59
CA SER A 479 8.82 21.00 4.96
C SER A 479 9.57 22.19 5.57
N PRO A 480 10.31 22.02 6.69
CA PRO A 480 11.05 23.12 7.33
C PRO A 480 12.05 23.81 6.40
N GLU A 481 12.63 23.07 5.48
CA GLU A 481 13.55 23.62 4.46
C GLU A 481 12.83 24.61 3.55
N VAL A 482 11.65 24.25 3.04
CA VAL A 482 10.82 25.12 2.20
C VAL A 482 10.35 26.33 2.98
N TYR A 483 9.94 26.13 4.23
CA TYR A 483 9.47 27.22 5.10
C TYR A 483 10.58 28.26 5.32
N PHE A 484 11.77 27.85 5.68
CA PHE A 484 12.89 28.77 5.89
C PHE A 484 13.37 29.42 4.59
N ALA A 485 13.37 28.68 3.48
CA ALA A 485 13.70 29.25 2.17
C ALA A 485 12.71 30.34 1.75
N LEU A 486 11.42 30.19 2.05
CA LEU A 486 10.42 31.21 1.82
C LEU A 486 10.66 32.46 2.70
N LEU A 487 10.99 32.27 3.99
CA LEU A 487 11.31 33.38 4.87
C LEU A 487 12.58 34.13 4.42
N ASP A 488 13.61 33.41 3.99
CA ASP A 488 14.84 34.02 3.45
C ASP A 488 14.52 34.84 2.18
N GLN A 489 13.68 34.32 1.28
CA GLN A 489 13.23 35.04 0.09
C GLN A 489 12.40 36.28 0.43
N GLU A 490 11.49 36.19 1.39
CA GLU A 490 10.68 37.31 1.86
C GLU A 490 11.56 38.44 2.44
N LEU A 491 12.63 38.08 3.17
CA LEU A 491 13.63 39.03 3.69
C LEU A 491 14.41 39.71 2.57
N GLU A 492 14.90 38.94 1.57
CA GLU A 492 15.61 39.46 0.40
C GLU A 492 14.74 40.43 -0.41
N ASP A 493 13.47 40.07 -0.64
CA ASP A 493 12.49 40.87 -1.38
C ASP A 493 11.96 42.05 -0.57
N LYS A 494 12.27 42.14 0.72
CA LYS A 494 11.80 43.19 1.66
C LYS A 494 10.26 43.29 1.65
N ILE A 495 9.57 42.16 1.69
CA ILE A 495 8.13 42.07 1.57
C ILE A 495 7.45 42.87 2.69
N GLU A 496 7.91 42.75 3.93
CA GLU A 496 7.34 43.51 5.08
C GLU A 496 7.42 45.01 4.89
N SER A 497 8.45 45.53 4.23
CA SER A 497 8.58 46.98 3.97
C SER A 497 7.75 47.44 2.79
N LYS A 498 7.53 46.59 1.77
CA LYS A 498 6.68 46.85 0.59
C LYS A 498 5.18 46.73 0.91
N TYR A 499 4.87 45.76 1.77
CA TYR A 499 3.49 45.44 2.17
C TYR A 499 3.38 45.40 3.70
N PRO A 500 3.39 46.55 4.38
CA PRO A 500 3.35 46.59 5.83
C PRO A 500 2.06 45.93 6.33
N VAL A 501 2.19 45.17 7.42
CA VAL A 501 1.06 44.48 8.05
C VAL A 501 -0.04 45.51 8.39
N HIS A 502 -1.27 45.22 7.99
CA HIS A 502 -2.40 46.04 8.33
C HIS A 502 -2.52 46.16 9.85
N GLN A 503 -2.45 47.41 10.34
CA GLN A 503 -2.53 47.66 11.76
C GLN A 503 -3.96 47.36 12.27
N THR A 504 -4.07 46.35 13.11
CA THR A 504 -5.27 46.03 13.85
C THR A 504 -5.21 46.70 15.22
N SER A 505 -6.34 46.90 15.88
CA SER A 505 -6.41 47.45 17.23
C SER A 505 -5.55 46.71 18.26
N PHE A 506 -5.15 45.46 17.97
CA PHE A 506 -4.24 44.64 18.79
C PHE A 506 -2.74 44.90 18.49
N THR A 507 -2.42 45.34 17.29
CA THR A 507 -1.03 45.66 16.90
C THR A 507 -0.64 47.11 17.26
N TYR A 508 -1.59 47.93 17.56
CA TYR A 508 -1.36 49.35 17.89
C TYR A 508 -0.70 49.58 19.25
N SER A 509 -0.64 48.55 20.12
CA SER A 509 -0.22 48.73 21.52
C SER A 509 1.27 48.52 21.79
N SER A 510 2.11 48.23 20.79
CA SER A 510 3.50 47.85 21.06
C SER A 510 4.61 48.83 20.64
N ASN A 511 4.30 49.92 19.93
CA ASN A 511 5.31 50.79 19.37
C ASN A 511 5.35 52.24 19.85
N ASP A 512 4.41 52.69 20.66
CA ASP A 512 4.50 54.01 21.26
C ASP A 512 4.81 53.89 22.76
N ASN A 513 5.91 54.54 23.17
CA ASN A 513 6.23 54.80 24.57
C ASN A 513 5.17 55.69 25.28
N ASN A 514 4.04 55.87 24.66
CA ASN A 514 2.87 56.49 25.26
C ASN A 514 2.05 55.41 25.96
N LYS A 515 1.98 55.51 27.25
CA LYS A 515 1.24 54.70 28.20
C LYS A 515 -0.05 54.15 27.56
N ALA A 516 -0.03 52.84 27.21
CA ALA A 516 -1.26 52.11 26.92
C ALA A 516 -2.08 52.05 28.21
N GLY A 517 -2.98 52.91 28.33
CA GLY A 517 -3.88 53.02 29.45
C GLY A 517 -4.91 54.12 29.15
N ARG A 518 -6.06 54.02 29.81
CA ARG A 518 -7.05 55.06 29.83
C ARG A 518 -6.32 56.39 30.02
N PRO A 519 -6.64 57.46 29.22
CA PRO A 519 -6.03 58.78 29.41
C PRO A 519 -6.06 59.13 30.88
N THR A 520 -4.93 59.59 31.40
CA THR A 520 -4.90 60.07 32.80
C THR A 520 -5.96 61.12 32.95
N ASP A 521 -6.61 61.17 34.09
CA ASP A 521 -7.69 62.10 34.39
C ASP A 521 -7.36 63.58 34.06
N ASP A 522 -6.06 63.90 33.94
CA ASP A 522 -5.57 65.24 33.65
C ASP A 522 -5.74 65.67 32.19
N ASP A 523 -5.78 64.70 31.24
CA ASP A 523 -5.90 64.97 29.79
C ASP A 523 -7.34 64.73 29.25
N SER A 524 -8.30 64.44 30.11
CA SER A 524 -9.66 64.12 29.69
C SER A 524 -10.47 65.42 29.47
N SER A 525 -10.89 65.63 28.22
CA SER A 525 -11.88 66.66 27.85
C SER A 525 -13.32 66.19 28.01
N ASN A 526 -13.56 65.00 28.53
CA ASN A 526 -14.92 64.45 28.67
C ASN A 526 -15.60 65.02 29.91
N TYR A 527 -16.75 65.67 29.71
CA TYR A 527 -17.53 66.38 30.73
C TYR A 527 -17.87 65.45 31.93
N SER A 528 -18.20 64.20 31.71
CA SER A 528 -18.50 63.23 32.78
C SER A 528 -17.30 62.93 33.68
N THR A 529 -16.09 62.87 33.08
CA THR A 529 -14.83 62.64 33.82
C THR A 529 -14.45 63.87 34.63
N LEU A 530 -14.60 65.03 34.07
CA LEU A 530 -14.39 66.32 34.78
C LEU A 530 -15.37 66.48 35.95
N GLN A 531 -16.63 66.06 35.78
CA GLN A 531 -17.66 66.14 36.84
C GLN A 531 -17.37 65.11 37.97
N THR A 532 -16.91 63.94 37.66
CA THR A 532 -16.49 62.95 38.64
C THR A 532 -15.28 63.43 39.44
N LYS A 533 -14.30 64.08 38.76
CA LYS A 533 -13.16 64.71 39.38
C LYS A 533 -13.54 65.86 40.33
N ALA A 534 -14.49 66.69 39.93
CA ALA A 534 -15.01 67.77 40.74
C ALA A 534 -15.74 67.24 41.99
N ASN A 535 -16.43 66.12 41.89
CA ASN A 535 -17.15 65.47 43.00
C ASN A 535 -16.25 64.66 43.95
N ASN A 536 -15.01 64.34 43.55
CA ASN A 536 -14.08 63.50 44.34
C ASN A 536 -13.05 64.31 45.15
N THR A 537 -13.30 65.54 45.42
CA THR A 537 -12.44 66.41 46.23
C THR A 537 -12.40 66.03 47.72
N ASN A 538 -13.12 65.00 48.15
CA ASN A 538 -13.08 64.43 49.52
C ASN A 538 -12.44 63.03 49.53
N GLY A 539 -11.19 63.00 49.28
CA GLY A 539 -10.16 62.05 49.80
C GLY A 539 -10.51 60.60 50.12
N THR A 540 -11.40 59.88 49.44
CA THR A 540 -11.61 58.45 49.62
C THR A 540 -11.01 57.69 48.47
N PRO A 541 -9.98 56.80 48.71
CA PRO A 541 -9.39 56.01 47.63
C PRO A 541 -10.41 54.98 47.12
N ALA A 542 -10.50 54.84 45.81
CA ALA A 542 -11.30 53.80 45.17
C ALA A 542 -10.84 52.41 45.61
N PRO A 543 -11.72 51.43 45.83
CA PRO A 543 -11.33 50.09 46.20
C PRO A 543 -10.58 49.42 45.04
N SER A 544 -9.39 48.93 45.33
CA SER A 544 -8.60 48.09 44.43
C SER A 544 -9.36 46.79 44.18
N THR A 545 -9.83 46.56 42.96
CA THR A 545 -10.26 45.25 42.51
C THR A 545 -9.01 44.36 42.33
N GLN A 546 -8.92 43.33 43.19
CA GLN A 546 -8.03 42.21 43.00
C GLN A 546 -8.40 41.39 41.76
#